data_de22e1360daa88b695463a1bc34778ce
#
_entry.id   de22e1360daa88b695463a1bc34778ce
#
_cell.length_a   1.000
_cell.length_b   1.000
_cell.length_c   1.000
_cell.angle_alpha   90.00
_cell.angle_beta   90.00
_cell.angle_gamma   90.00
#
_symmetry.space_group_name_H-M   'P 1'
#
loop_
_entity.id
_entity.type
_entity.pdbx_description
1 polymer ?
#
loop_
_entity_poly.entity_id
_entity_poly.type
_entity_poly.pdbx_seq_one_letter_code
_entity_poly.pdbx_strand_id
1 'polypeptide(L)' 'MEIRIGIVNAPRELNFETSQSAEELVEQVQSALTSGTGVLRLNDDKGRLYVVPTAGIAYVEIGTEESRRIGFVG' A
#
# COMPACT_ATOMS: atom_id res chain seq x y z
N MET A 1 -2.43 -10.57 6.93
CA MET A 1 -3.07 -9.27 6.70
C MET A 1 -3.10 -8.98 5.21
N GLU A 2 -4.24 -8.62 4.70
CA GLU A 2 -4.42 -8.34 3.28
C GLU A 2 -4.17 -6.88 2.95
N ILE A 3 -3.48 -6.65 1.85
CA ILE A 3 -3.19 -5.31 1.35
C ILE A 3 -3.79 -5.17 -0.04
N ARG A 4 -4.46 -4.05 -0.26
CA ARG A 4 -4.99 -3.70 -1.58
C ARG A 4 -4.51 -2.31 -1.92
N ILE A 5 -3.93 -2.17 -3.10
CA ILE A 5 -3.44 -0.88 -3.57
C ILE A 5 -4.14 -0.54 -4.87
N GLY A 6 -4.90 0.54 -4.84
CA GLY A 6 -5.56 1.04 -6.04
C GLY A 6 -4.61 1.94 -6.81
N ILE A 7 -4.51 1.71 -8.10
CA ILE A 7 -3.62 2.45 -8.98
C ILE A 7 -4.45 3.39 -9.84
N VAL A 8 -4.00 4.62 -9.94
CA VAL A 8 -4.67 5.65 -10.77
C VAL A 8 -4.64 5.21 -12.22
N ASN A 9 -5.79 5.31 -12.88
CA ASN A 9 -5.95 4.97 -14.30
C ASN A 9 -5.68 3.50 -14.64
N ALA A 10 -5.71 2.63 -13.65
CA ALA A 10 -5.56 1.20 -13.88
C ALA A 10 -6.83 0.48 -13.44
N PRO A 11 -7.30 -0.49 -14.23
CA PRO A 11 -8.53 -1.20 -13.88
C PRO A 11 -8.35 -2.25 -12.79
N ARG A 12 -7.13 -2.52 -12.39
CA ARG A 12 -6.84 -3.55 -11.40
C ARG A 12 -6.18 -2.99 -10.17
N GLU A 13 -6.48 -3.61 -9.04
CA GLU A 13 -5.79 -3.35 -7.80
C GLU A 13 -4.66 -4.35 -7.62
N LEU A 14 -3.64 -3.94 -6.87
CA LEU A 14 -2.64 -4.89 -6.40
C LEU A 14 -3.17 -5.49 -5.11
N ASN A 15 -3.15 -6.80 -5.03
CA ASN A 15 -3.59 -7.52 -3.83
C ASN A 15 -2.52 -8.48 -3.39
N PHE A 16 -2.21 -8.49 -2.12
CA PHE A 16 -1.26 -9.46 -1.57
C PHE A 16 -1.42 -9.59 -0.07
N GLU A 17 -0.83 -10.64 0.48
CA GLU A 17 -0.82 -10.90 1.90
C GLU A 17 0.54 -10.59 2.48
N THR A 18 0.57 -10.05 3.68
CA THR A 18 1.81 -9.77 4.38
C THR A 18 1.67 -10.14 5.85
N SER A 19 2.79 -10.49 6.47
CA SER A 19 2.84 -10.77 7.90
C SER A 19 3.10 -9.54 8.74
N GLN A 20 3.34 -8.39 8.11
CA GLN A 20 3.56 -7.15 8.84
C GLN A 20 2.28 -6.69 9.52
N SER A 21 2.42 -5.96 10.62
CA SER A 21 1.26 -5.41 11.31
C SER A 21 0.68 -4.22 10.55
N ALA A 22 -0.58 -3.92 10.83
CA ALA A 22 -1.24 -2.76 10.22
C ALA A 22 -0.50 -1.47 10.57
N GLU A 23 -0.01 -1.36 11.78
CA GLU A 23 0.70 -0.16 12.23
C GLU A 23 1.99 0.05 11.45
N GLU A 24 2.75 -1.02 11.23
CA GLU A 24 3.97 -0.94 10.44
C GLU A 24 3.69 -0.53 9.00
N LEU A 25 2.63 -1.10 8.43
CA LEU A 25 2.24 -0.79 7.06
C LEU A 25 1.81 0.66 6.90
N VAL A 26 1.00 1.15 7.83
CA VAL A 26 0.55 2.55 7.81
C VAL A 26 1.77 3.47 7.90
N GLU A 27 2.70 3.15 8.75
CA GLU A 27 3.91 3.94 8.91
C GLU A 27 4.75 3.98 7.64
N GLN A 28 4.92 2.83 7.00
CA GLN A 28 5.66 2.74 5.75
C GLN A 28 5.00 3.57 4.64
N VAL A 29 3.69 3.48 4.54
CA VAL A 29 2.93 4.23 3.54
C VAL A 29 3.06 5.72 3.78
N GLN A 30 2.87 6.15 5.01
CA GLN A 30 2.97 7.56 5.35
C GLN A 30 4.38 8.09 5.14
N SER A 31 5.39 7.32 5.49
CA SER A 31 6.78 7.72 5.27
C SER A 31 7.08 7.89 3.79
N ALA A 32 6.60 6.99 2.96
CA ALA A 32 6.81 7.09 1.52
C ALA A 32 6.18 8.36 0.95
N LEU A 33 5.01 8.73 1.46
CA LEU A 33 4.30 9.91 1.00
C LEU A 33 4.98 11.20 1.44
N THR A 34 5.49 11.23 2.66
CA THR A 34 6.06 12.46 3.23
C THR A 34 7.52 12.64 2.90
N SER A 35 8.28 11.56 2.73
CA SER A 35 9.71 11.66 2.48
C SER A 35 10.07 12.09 1.06
N GLY A 36 9.10 12.01 0.15
CA GLY A 36 9.36 12.41 -1.22
C GLY A 36 10.22 11.46 -2.02
N THR A 37 10.36 10.22 -1.55
CA THR A 37 11.14 9.21 -2.29
C THR A 37 10.49 8.81 -3.60
N GLY A 38 9.18 9.03 -3.70
CA GLY A 38 8.46 8.73 -4.93
C GLY A 38 8.03 7.29 -5.11
N VAL A 39 8.43 6.40 -4.21
CA VAL A 39 8.06 4.99 -4.30
C VAL A 39 7.67 4.42 -2.95
N LEU A 40 6.73 3.48 -2.98
CA LEU A 40 6.35 2.68 -1.83
C LEU A 40 6.83 1.27 -2.08
N ARG A 41 7.54 0.69 -1.12
CA ARG A 41 8.09 -0.65 -1.24
C ARG A 41 7.49 -1.55 -0.18
N LEU A 42 6.88 -2.64 -0.60
CA LEU A 42 6.25 -3.61 0.30
C LEU A 42 6.61 -5.02 -0.10
N ASN A 43 6.69 -5.89 0.88
CA ASN A 43 6.95 -7.31 0.66
C ASN A 43 5.72 -8.12 1.03
N ASP A 44 5.47 -9.18 0.27
CA ASP A 44 4.41 -10.11 0.64
C ASP A 44 4.99 -11.29 1.43
N ASP A 45 4.10 -12.21 1.82
CA ASP A 45 4.49 -13.40 2.58
C ASP A 45 5.33 -14.39 1.78
N LYS A 46 5.33 -14.25 0.47
CA LYS A 46 6.03 -15.18 -0.42
C LYS A 46 7.37 -14.63 -0.88
N GLY A 47 7.80 -13.53 -0.32
CA GLY A 47 9.08 -12.94 -0.64
C GLY A 47 9.10 -12.05 -1.85
N ARG A 48 7.94 -11.72 -2.41
CA ARG A 48 7.87 -10.80 -3.54
C ARG A 48 7.96 -9.37 -3.05
N LEU A 49 8.66 -8.56 -3.82
CA LEU A 49 8.79 -7.15 -3.53
C LEU A 49 7.91 -6.36 -4.50
N TYR A 50 7.08 -5.50 -3.95
CA TYR A 50 6.25 -4.60 -4.73
C TYR A 50 6.81 -3.20 -4.60
N VAL A 51 7.12 -2.59 -5.74
CA VAL A 51 7.62 -1.22 -5.78
C VAL A 51 6.60 -0.41 -6.57
N VAL A 52 5.94 0.51 -5.90
CA VAL A 52 4.82 1.25 -6.50
C VAL A 52 5.12 2.74 -6.44
N PRO A 53 5.08 3.45 -7.58
CA PRO A 53 5.24 4.90 -7.56
C PRO A 53 4.12 5.54 -6.74
N THR A 54 4.48 6.38 -5.80
CA THR A 54 3.47 7.04 -4.95
C THR A 54 2.54 7.93 -5.77
N ALA A 55 3.03 8.52 -6.85
CA ALA A 55 2.20 9.34 -7.72
C ALA A 55 1.11 8.54 -8.43
N GLY A 56 1.29 7.23 -8.54
CA GLY A 56 0.31 6.37 -9.19
C GLY A 56 -0.66 5.70 -8.23
N ILE A 57 -0.56 5.96 -6.95
CA ILE A 57 -1.41 5.32 -5.95
C ILE A 57 -2.67 6.15 -5.74
N ALA A 58 -3.82 5.52 -5.92
CA ALA A 58 -5.10 6.15 -5.62
C ALA A 58 -5.47 5.93 -4.15
N TYR A 59 -5.19 4.76 -3.63
CA TYR A 59 -5.45 4.44 -2.22
C TYR A 59 -4.69 3.19 -1.81
N VAL A 60 -4.53 3.01 -0.52
CA VAL A 60 -4.01 1.76 0.06
C VAL A 60 -5.01 1.31 1.12
N GLU A 61 -5.50 0.10 0.99
CA GLU A 61 -6.43 -0.48 1.95
C GLU A 61 -5.71 -1.57 2.72
N ILE A 62 -5.72 -1.45 4.03
CA ILE A 62 -5.02 -2.37 4.92
C ILE A 62 -6.04 -2.95 5.87
N GLY A 63 -6.08 -4.25 5.93
CA GLY A 63 -6.97 -4.85 6.89
C GLY A 63 -7.32 -6.27 6.60
N THR A 64 -8.05 -6.83 7.55
CA THR A 64 -8.62 -8.14 7.46
C THR A 64 -10.13 -7.98 7.51
N GLU A 65 -10.67 -8.01 8.70
CA GLU A 65 -12.10 -7.83 8.87
C GLU A 65 -12.49 -6.36 8.93
N GLU A 66 -11.61 -5.53 9.49
CA GLU A 66 -11.83 -4.10 9.55
C GLU A 66 -10.82 -3.42 8.67
N SER A 67 -11.22 -3.10 7.48
CA SER A 67 -10.32 -2.46 6.53
C SER A 67 -10.05 -1.02 6.93
N ARG A 68 -8.80 -0.63 6.78
CA ARG A 68 -8.41 0.78 6.87
C ARG A 68 -8.06 1.24 5.48
N ARG A 69 -8.63 2.34 5.09
CA ARG A 69 -8.35 2.90 3.79
C ARG A 69 -7.66 4.25 3.94
N ILE A 70 -6.51 4.35 3.30
CA ILE A 70 -5.75 5.59 3.26
C ILE A 70 -5.93 6.18 1.88
N GLY A 71 -6.63 7.30 1.80
CA GLY A 71 -6.88 7.97 0.53
C GLY A 71 -5.78 8.96 0.20
N PHE A 72 -5.37 8.99 -1.05
CA PHE A 72 -4.36 9.91 -1.54
C PHE A 72 -4.91 10.96 -2.48
N VAL A 73 -6.15 10.80 -2.86
CA VAL A 73 -6.82 11.75 -3.72
C VAL A 73 -7.78 12.53 -2.85
N GLY A 74 -7.54 13.78 -2.75
CA GLY A 74 -8.32 14.66 -1.91
C GLY A 74 -9.76 14.82 -2.32
#